data_d0a6cb4634b497c22e8ab7aa3613dbe0
#
_entry.id   d0a6cb4634b497c22e8ab7aa3613dbe0
#
_cell.length_a   1.000
_cell.length_b   1.000
_cell.length_c   1.000
_cell.angle_alpha   90.00
_cell.angle_beta   90.00
_cell.angle_gamma   90.00
#
_symmetry.space_group_name_H-M   'P 1'
#
loop_
_entity.id
_entity.type
_entity.pdbx_description
1 polymer ?
#
loop_
_entity_poly.entity_id
_entity_poly.type
_entity_poly.pdbx_seq_one_letter_code
_entity_poly.pdbx_strand_id
1 'polypeptide(L)'
;MKTANLPHGHSALRFRRVLRLALALALVAGSLPALAMNPATSKTDTAPQAASAAALLLPAPAAIATPDTAPLAAQLAILQKAKDAPTSPSLVKTVLQRAFSLLGTPYRWGGSSPESGFDCSGLVGYVFRTIGIDLPRVSRAMADEGTKVASRDALAEGDLVFFGKRGHIDHVGIYVGEGKFVHAPRTGRDVTVSSLTSGYWAQKYLEARRLATGS
;
A
#
# COMPACT_ATOMS: atom_id res chain seq x y z
N MET A 1 67.29 26.55 5.36
CA MET A 1 67.07 27.74 6.23
C MET A 1 65.58 28.02 6.32
N LYS A 2 65.06 28.04 7.60
CA LYS A 2 63.79 28.60 8.08
C LYS A 2 62.49 28.03 7.49
N THR A 3 61.82 27.09 8.12
CA THR A 3 60.89 27.06 9.30
C THR A 3 59.97 28.29 9.42
N ALA A 4 58.65 28.02 9.29
CA ALA A 4 57.55 28.65 10.01
C ALA A 4 56.32 27.79 9.78
N ASN A 5 55.85 27.03 10.63
CA ASN A 5 55.14 26.90 11.88
C ASN A 5 53.79 27.63 11.89
N LEU A 6 52.76 26.82 11.91
CA LEU A 6 51.37 26.81 12.47
C LEU A 6 50.80 28.10 13.10
N PRO A 7 49.42 28.23 13.16
CA PRO A 7 48.78 27.54 14.30
C PRO A 7 47.41 26.91 14.05
N HIS A 8 47.13 25.97 14.94
CA HIS A 8 45.88 25.35 15.30
C HIS A 8 44.79 26.36 15.68
N GLY A 9 43.60 26.13 15.19
CA GLY A 9 42.40 26.80 15.67
C GLY A 9 41.31 25.77 15.96
N HIS A 10 41.32 25.31 17.22
CA HIS A 10 40.17 24.62 17.81
C HIS A 10 39.03 25.62 18.00
N SER A 11 37.87 25.30 17.51
CA SER A 11 36.63 25.91 18.00
C SER A 11 35.57 24.82 18.18
N ALA A 12 35.63 24.21 19.33
CA ALA A 12 34.49 23.63 20.01
C ALA A 12 33.59 24.76 20.53
N LEU A 13 32.34 24.75 20.16
CA LEU A 13 31.28 25.55 20.82
C LEU A 13 29.96 25.11 20.18
N ARG A 14 28.95 24.78 20.82
CA ARG A 14 28.42 24.76 22.17
C ARG A 14 27.09 24.09 22.12
N PHE A 15 26.95 23.07 22.89
CA PHE A 15 25.70 22.57 23.42
C PHE A 15 24.84 23.73 23.94
N ARG A 16 23.65 23.89 23.42
CA ARG A 16 22.58 24.59 24.13
C ARG A 16 21.36 23.67 24.22
N ARG A 17 21.34 22.96 25.34
CA ARG A 17 20.12 22.46 25.94
C ARG A 17 19.27 23.69 26.31
N VAL A 18 18.05 23.70 25.80
CA VAL A 18 16.99 24.50 26.41
C VAL A 18 15.86 23.54 26.74
N LEU A 19 15.92 23.16 27.99
CA LEU A 19 14.88 22.57 28.79
C LEU A 19 13.81 23.65 29.02
N ARG A 20 12.60 23.45 28.55
CA ARG A 20 11.42 24.17 29.06
C ARG A 20 10.33 23.18 29.38
N LEU A 21 10.25 22.88 30.68
CA LEU A 21 9.04 22.48 31.38
C LEU A 21 8.00 23.60 31.22
N ALA A 22 6.78 23.25 30.90
CA ALA A 22 5.59 23.91 31.38
C ALA A 22 4.46 22.90 31.45
N LEU A 23 4.16 22.59 32.68
CA LEU A 23 3.03 21.88 33.22
C LEU A 23 1.79 22.78 33.11
N ALA A 24 0.69 22.29 32.55
CA ALA A 24 -0.63 22.84 32.84
C ALA A 24 -1.67 21.72 32.77
N LEU A 25 -2.06 21.31 33.95
CA LEU A 25 -3.16 20.49 34.34
C LEU A 25 -4.45 21.32 34.24
N ALA A 26 -5.47 20.86 33.52
CA ALA A 26 -6.83 21.33 33.69
C ALA A 26 -7.79 20.14 33.53
N LEU A 27 -8.20 19.63 34.65
CA LEU A 27 -9.37 18.81 34.88
C LEU A 27 -10.63 19.66 34.67
N VAL A 28 -11.53 19.26 33.79
CA VAL A 28 -12.94 19.65 33.88
C VAL A 28 -13.77 18.38 33.75
N ALA A 29 -14.31 18.00 34.87
CA ALA A 29 -15.38 17.05 35.01
C ALA A 29 -16.70 17.76 34.64
N GLY A 30 -17.57 17.09 33.90
CA GLY A 30 -18.90 17.58 33.52
C GLY A 30 -19.76 16.51 32.97
N SER A 31 -20.37 15.74 33.83
CA SER A 31 -21.79 15.36 33.99
C SER A 31 -22.53 14.84 32.77
N LEU A 32 -22.91 13.57 32.88
CA LEU A 32 -24.05 12.91 32.20
C LEU A 32 -25.39 13.51 32.67
N PRO A 33 -26.45 13.40 31.87
CA PRO A 33 -27.64 12.80 32.40
C PRO A 33 -28.14 11.60 31.56
N ALA A 34 -28.43 10.57 32.26
CA ALA A 34 -29.30 9.49 31.86
C ALA A 34 -30.76 9.94 31.99
N LEU A 35 -31.60 9.54 31.09
CA LEU A 35 -33.06 9.43 31.21
C LEU A 35 -33.55 8.72 29.93
N ALA A 36 -34.29 7.74 29.91
CA ALA A 36 -35.24 7.03 30.68
C ALA A 36 -35.93 6.06 29.71
N MET A 37 -36.08 4.89 30.19
CA MET A 37 -36.96 3.81 29.70
C MET A 37 -38.37 4.31 29.38
N ASN A 38 -39.02 3.73 28.38
CA ASN A 38 -40.41 3.39 28.48
C ASN A 38 -40.78 2.15 27.65
N PRO A 39 -41.35 1.10 28.25
CA PRO A 39 -41.93 -0.02 27.53
C PRO A 39 -43.44 0.19 27.40
N ALA A 40 -44.00 -0.04 26.26
CA ALA A 40 -45.44 -0.20 26.11
C ALA A 40 -45.75 -1.47 25.34
N THR A 41 -46.16 -2.42 26.11
CA THR A 41 -46.99 -3.57 25.77
C THR A 41 -48.30 -3.17 25.08
N SER A 42 -48.68 -3.87 24.03
CA SER A 42 -50.09 -4.15 23.75
C SER A 42 -50.23 -5.47 23.03
N LYS A 43 -50.79 -6.41 23.75
CA LYS A 43 -51.45 -7.62 23.26
C LYS A 43 -52.73 -7.22 22.51
N THR A 44 -53.05 -7.93 21.46
CA THR A 44 -54.45 -8.34 21.22
C THR A 44 -54.43 -9.58 20.31
N ASP A 45 -55.03 -10.60 20.85
CA ASP A 45 -55.43 -11.86 20.24
C ASP A 45 -56.41 -11.63 19.08
N THR A 46 -56.40 -12.49 18.11
CA THR A 46 -57.58 -13.24 17.66
C THR A 46 -57.18 -14.20 16.51
N ALA A 47 -57.27 -15.46 16.74
CA ALA A 47 -57.52 -16.50 15.75
C ALA A 47 -59.04 -16.87 15.84
N PRO A 48 -59.60 -17.79 15.04
CA PRO A 48 -59.24 -18.41 13.78
C PRO A 48 -60.39 -18.35 12.74
N GLN A 49 -60.19 -18.66 11.51
CA GLN A 49 -61.25 -19.29 10.70
C GLN A 49 -60.68 -20.14 9.57
N ALA A 50 -61.30 -21.32 9.48
CA ALA A 50 -60.92 -22.43 8.63
C ALA A 50 -61.54 -22.35 7.21
N ALA A 51 -60.99 -23.20 6.37
CA ALA A 51 -61.53 -23.84 5.21
C ALA A 51 -61.44 -23.12 3.85
N SER A 52 -60.64 -23.63 2.97
CA SER A 52 -61.17 -24.38 1.84
C SER A 52 -60.04 -25.02 1.00
N ALA A 53 -60.14 -26.30 0.81
CA ALA A 53 -59.28 -27.10 -0.04
C ALA A 53 -59.51 -26.73 -1.53
N ALA A 54 -58.44 -26.40 -2.22
CA ALA A 54 -58.36 -26.50 -3.68
C ALA A 54 -57.05 -27.14 -4.03
N ALA A 55 -57.10 -28.39 -4.43
CA ALA A 55 -55.99 -29.12 -4.98
C ALA A 55 -55.64 -28.52 -6.36
N LEU A 56 -54.46 -27.89 -6.46
CA LEU A 56 -53.85 -27.54 -7.73
C LEU A 56 -52.54 -28.28 -7.87
N LEU A 57 -52.45 -29.04 -8.96
CA LEU A 57 -51.32 -29.80 -9.38
C LEU A 57 -50.01 -29.00 -9.24
N LEU A 58 -49.09 -29.54 -8.47
CA LEU A 58 -47.70 -29.10 -8.45
C LEU A 58 -47.00 -29.61 -9.72
N PRO A 59 -46.37 -28.74 -10.50
CA PRO A 59 -45.40 -29.22 -11.47
C PRO A 59 -44.18 -29.75 -10.69
N ALA A 60 -43.63 -30.85 -11.16
CA ALA A 60 -42.44 -31.49 -10.63
C ALA A 60 -41.30 -30.50 -10.46
N PRO A 61 -40.50 -30.62 -9.38
CA PRO A 61 -39.35 -29.75 -9.19
C PRO A 61 -38.37 -29.98 -10.35
N ALA A 62 -38.13 -28.91 -11.13
CA ALA A 62 -37.03 -28.87 -12.06
C ALA A 62 -35.76 -29.20 -11.29
N ALA A 63 -35.01 -30.17 -11.77
CA ALA A 63 -33.72 -30.55 -11.23
C ALA A 63 -32.85 -29.26 -11.07
N ILE A 64 -32.58 -28.88 -9.87
CA ILE A 64 -31.57 -27.88 -9.57
C ILE A 64 -30.26 -28.50 -10.03
N ALA A 65 -29.76 -28.03 -11.16
CA ALA A 65 -28.41 -28.34 -11.60
C ALA A 65 -27.45 -27.93 -10.45
N THR A 66 -26.86 -28.93 -9.83
CA THR A 66 -25.77 -28.73 -8.86
C THR A 66 -24.68 -27.94 -9.59
N PRO A 67 -24.17 -26.83 -9.01
CA PRO A 67 -23.05 -26.16 -9.60
C PRO A 67 -21.91 -27.17 -9.69
N ASP A 68 -21.45 -27.36 -10.91
CA ASP A 68 -20.33 -28.21 -11.28
C ASP A 68 -19.16 -27.96 -10.36
N THR A 69 -18.87 -28.88 -9.45
CA THR A 69 -17.74 -28.83 -8.55
C THR A 69 -16.50 -29.09 -9.39
N ALA A 70 -16.03 -28.06 -10.08
CA ALA A 70 -14.73 -28.15 -10.75
C ALA A 70 -13.70 -28.70 -9.76
N PRO A 71 -12.91 -29.70 -10.12
CA PRO A 71 -11.94 -30.30 -9.20
C PRO A 71 -11.03 -29.20 -8.63
N LEU A 72 -10.72 -29.29 -7.37
CA LEU A 72 -9.89 -28.30 -6.62
C LEU A 72 -8.64 -27.88 -7.40
N ALA A 73 -8.05 -28.81 -8.15
CA ALA A 73 -6.90 -28.54 -9.03
C ALA A 73 -7.24 -27.53 -10.15
N ALA A 74 -8.44 -27.55 -10.71
CA ALA A 74 -8.85 -26.58 -11.73
C ALA A 74 -9.11 -25.20 -11.11
N GLN A 75 -9.65 -25.13 -9.89
CA GLN A 75 -9.81 -23.89 -9.14
C GLN A 75 -8.46 -23.27 -8.76
N LEU A 76 -7.51 -24.11 -8.32
CA LEU A 76 -6.14 -23.67 -8.05
C LEU A 76 -5.42 -23.19 -9.31
N ALA A 77 -5.61 -23.86 -10.45
CA ALA A 77 -5.03 -23.42 -11.72
C ALA A 77 -5.61 -22.08 -12.20
N ILE A 78 -6.91 -21.83 -12.00
CA ILE A 78 -7.55 -20.55 -12.30
C ILE A 78 -6.99 -19.44 -11.38
N LEU A 79 -6.83 -19.71 -10.08
CA LEU A 79 -6.24 -18.76 -9.12
C LEU A 79 -4.77 -18.46 -9.44
N GLN A 80 -3.98 -19.47 -9.83
CA GLN A 80 -2.61 -19.27 -10.27
C GLN A 80 -2.55 -18.46 -11.56
N LYS A 81 -3.37 -18.77 -12.56
CA LYS A 81 -3.45 -18.01 -13.82
C LYS A 81 -3.89 -16.56 -13.61
N ALA A 82 -4.82 -16.31 -12.68
CA ALA A 82 -5.22 -14.94 -12.29
C ALA A 82 -4.08 -14.20 -11.62
N LYS A 83 -3.26 -14.88 -10.81
CA LYS A 83 -2.08 -14.32 -10.16
C LYS A 83 -0.97 -13.94 -11.15
N ASP A 84 -0.89 -14.63 -12.27
CA ASP A 84 0.13 -14.44 -13.31
C ASP A 84 -0.36 -13.56 -14.49
N ALA A 85 -1.61 -13.10 -14.47
CA ALA A 85 -2.16 -12.22 -15.51
C ALA A 85 -1.42 -10.86 -15.52
N PRO A 86 -1.01 -10.35 -16.70
CA PRO A 86 -0.37 -9.05 -16.78
C PRO A 86 -1.30 -7.93 -16.29
N THR A 87 -0.73 -6.94 -15.63
CA THR A 87 -1.47 -5.79 -15.13
C THR A 87 -2.26 -5.12 -16.27
N SER A 88 -3.59 -4.99 -16.11
CA SER A 88 -4.43 -4.32 -17.09
C SER A 88 -3.95 -2.90 -17.38
N PRO A 89 -3.92 -2.44 -18.65
CA PRO A 89 -3.51 -1.08 -18.99
C PRO A 89 -4.26 0.01 -18.21
N SER A 90 -5.52 -0.21 -17.86
CA SER A 90 -6.31 0.72 -17.05
C SER A 90 -5.79 0.81 -15.61
N LEU A 91 -5.35 -0.29 -15.02
CA LEU A 91 -4.80 -0.33 -13.67
C LEU A 91 -3.39 0.27 -13.62
N VAL A 92 -2.55 0.02 -14.64
CA VAL A 92 -1.26 0.71 -14.79
C VAL A 92 -1.47 2.22 -14.79
N LYS A 93 -2.41 2.73 -15.59
CA LYS A 93 -2.72 4.16 -15.64
C LYS A 93 -3.13 4.70 -14.26
N THR A 94 -3.93 3.96 -13.52
CA THR A 94 -4.34 4.34 -12.15
C THR A 94 -3.13 4.41 -11.20
N VAL A 95 -2.23 3.40 -11.26
CA VAL A 95 -0.98 3.38 -10.48
C VAL A 95 -0.13 4.62 -10.79
N LEU A 96 0.09 4.92 -12.08
CA LEU A 96 0.90 6.06 -12.50
C LEU A 96 0.28 7.39 -12.05
N GLN A 97 -1.03 7.58 -12.28
CA GLN A 97 -1.74 8.78 -11.86
C GLN A 97 -1.62 8.98 -10.35
N ARG A 98 -1.77 7.90 -9.57
CA ARG A 98 -1.62 7.97 -8.11
C ARG A 98 -0.19 8.28 -7.70
N ALA A 99 0.80 7.63 -8.29
CA ALA A 99 2.21 7.90 -8.00
C ALA A 99 2.58 9.36 -8.30
N PHE A 100 2.16 9.89 -9.45
CA PHE A 100 2.42 11.28 -9.81
C PHE A 100 1.70 12.30 -8.93
N SER A 101 0.49 11.99 -8.46
CA SER A 101 -0.26 12.88 -7.54
C SER A 101 0.41 13.04 -6.16
N LEU A 102 1.37 12.19 -5.83
CA LEU A 102 2.09 12.20 -4.56
C LEU A 102 3.48 12.88 -4.65
N LEU A 103 3.87 13.38 -5.84
CA LEU A 103 5.12 14.13 -5.98
C LEU A 103 5.13 15.34 -5.04
N GLY A 104 6.29 15.61 -4.44
CA GLY A 104 6.44 16.67 -3.44
C GLY A 104 6.01 16.30 -2.03
N THR A 105 5.44 15.11 -1.80
CA THR A 105 5.15 14.64 -0.43
C THR A 105 6.46 14.36 0.31
N PRO A 106 6.65 14.87 1.54
CA PRO A 106 7.91 14.70 2.27
C PRO A 106 8.25 13.25 2.58
N TYR A 107 9.53 12.91 2.50
CA TYR A 107 10.01 11.64 3.03
C TYR A 107 9.89 11.59 4.55
N ARG A 108 9.35 10.49 5.06
CA ARG A 108 9.31 10.17 6.49
C ARG A 108 9.61 8.70 6.69
N TRP A 109 10.60 8.40 7.51
CA TRP A 109 10.90 7.02 7.88
C TRP A 109 9.69 6.35 8.55
N GLY A 110 9.25 5.20 8.03
CA GLY A 110 8.04 4.52 8.49
C GLY A 110 6.73 5.15 8.01
N GLY A 111 6.77 6.26 7.27
CA GLY A 111 5.60 6.93 6.73
C GLY A 111 4.92 6.12 5.63
N SER A 112 3.58 6.19 5.57
CA SER A 112 2.75 5.40 4.66
C SER A 112 1.47 6.10 4.22
N SER A 113 1.37 7.43 4.44
CA SER A 113 0.23 8.24 3.99
C SER A 113 0.66 9.63 3.54
N PRO A 114 -0.15 10.34 2.72
CA PRO A 114 0.15 11.70 2.31
C PRO A 114 0.32 12.67 3.47
N GLU A 115 -0.45 12.49 4.54
CA GLU A 115 -0.45 13.36 5.72
C GLU A 115 0.79 13.16 6.59
N SER A 116 1.22 11.91 6.74
CA SER A 116 2.39 11.56 7.55
C SER A 116 3.72 11.62 6.78
N GLY A 117 3.66 11.70 5.45
CA GLY A 117 4.79 11.48 4.55
C GLY A 117 5.01 10.00 4.24
N PHE A 118 5.98 9.71 3.37
CA PHE A 118 6.28 8.35 2.90
C PHE A 118 7.75 7.99 3.09
N ASP A 119 8.01 6.72 3.45
CA ASP A 119 9.26 6.08 3.03
C ASP A 119 9.08 5.34 1.68
N CYS A 120 10.14 4.73 1.16
CA CYS A 120 10.12 4.13 -0.18
C CYS A 120 9.04 3.05 -0.33
N SER A 121 8.97 2.10 0.58
CA SER A 121 7.99 1.01 0.54
C SER A 121 6.59 1.44 0.99
N GLY A 122 6.48 2.43 1.87
CA GLY A 122 5.20 3.04 2.25
C GLY A 122 4.51 3.73 1.07
N LEU A 123 5.27 4.46 0.24
CA LEU A 123 4.77 5.05 -0.99
C LEU A 123 4.23 3.98 -1.94
N VAL A 124 5.05 2.95 -2.21
CA VAL A 124 4.67 1.85 -3.12
C VAL A 124 3.43 1.13 -2.62
N GLY A 125 3.40 0.71 -1.35
CA GLY A 125 2.24 0.05 -0.76
C GLY A 125 0.97 0.90 -0.79
N TYR A 126 1.09 2.21 -0.55
CA TYR A 126 -0.03 3.13 -0.64
C TYR A 126 -0.60 3.23 -2.05
N VAL A 127 0.26 3.36 -3.07
CA VAL A 127 -0.15 3.46 -4.48
C VAL A 127 -0.84 2.17 -4.93
N PHE A 128 -0.26 1.00 -4.66
CA PHE A 128 -0.81 -0.28 -5.12
C PHE A 128 -2.09 -0.69 -4.41
N ARG A 129 -2.28 -0.27 -3.16
CA ARG A 129 -3.56 -0.46 -2.44
C ARG A 129 -4.73 0.21 -3.14
N THR A 130 -4.52 1.28 -3.91
CA THR A 130 -5.59 1.94 -4.69
C THR A 130 -6.17 1.06 -5.80
N ILE A 131 -5.47 0.01 -6.19
CA ILE A 131 -5.91 -0.98 -7.17
C ILE A 131 -6.14 -2.37 -6.55
N GLY A 132 -6.27 -2.43 -5.20
CA GLY A 132 -6.59 -3.65 -4.48
C GLY A 132 -5.41 -4.60 -4.25
N ILE A 133 -4.17 -4.15 -4.45
CA ILE A 133 -2.97 -4.95 -4.18
C ILE A 133 -2.37 -4.52 -2.84
N ASP A 134 -2.39 -5.44 -1.87
CA ASP A 134 -1.69 -5.27 -0.60
C ASP A 134 -0.28 -5.87 -0.70
N LEU A 135 0.70 -5.03 -0.45
CA LEU A 135 2.12 -5.39 -0.49
C LEU A 135 2.73 -5.45 0.91
N PRO A 136 3.75 -6.29 1.11
CA PRO A 136 4.54 -6.30 2.34
C PRO A 136 5.08 -4.90 2.69
N ARG A 137 5.21 -4.60 3.99
CA ARG A 137 5.63 -3.26 4.44
C ARG A 137 7.06 -2.88 4.08
N VAL A 138 7.95 -3.84 3.87
CA VAL A 138 9.37 -3.60 3.65
C VAL A 138 9.80 -3.95 2.22
N SER A 139 10.68 -3.13 1.63
CA SER A 139 11.11 -3.26 0.24
C SER A 139 11.70 -4.63 -0.10
N ARG A 140 12.44 -5.26 0.83
CA ARG A 140 12.99 -6.60 0.62
C ARG A 140 11.91 -7.65 0.42
N ALA A 141 10.88 -7.65 1.25
CA ALA A 141 9.77 -8.60 1.11
C ALA A 141 8.91 -8.30 -0.13
N MET A 142 8.81 -7.02 -0.56
CA MET A 142 8.16 -6.69 -1.83
C MET A 142 8.90 -7.30 -3.04
N ALA A 143 10.19 -7.52 -2.94
CA ALA A 143 10.99 -8.13 -4.01
C ALA A 143 10.71 -9.64 -4.21
N ASP A 144 10.00 -10.26 -3.28
CA ASP A 144 9.54 -11.64 -3.41
C ASP A 144 8.15 -11.74 -4.06
N GLU A 145 7.49 -10.59 -4.30
CA GLU A 145 6.15 -10.53 -4.88
C GLU A 145 6.19 -10.42 -6.41
N GLY A 146 5.18 -11.04 -7.05
CA GLY A 146 4.99 -10.99 -8.50
C GLY A 146 6.05 -11.73 -9.31
N THR A 147 6.14 -11.40 -10.60
CA THR A 147 7.04 -12.05 -11.55
C THR A 147 8.30 -11.21 -11.76
N LYS A 148 9.46 -11.85 -11.72
CA LYS A 148 10.74 -11.17 -11.99
C LYS A 148 10.79 -10.69 -13.44
N VAL A 149 11.15 -9.43 -13.65
CA VAL A 149 11.37 -8.85 -14.98
C VAL A 149 12.76 -9.27 -15.47
N ALA A 150 12.84 -9.81 -16.68
CA ALA A 150 14.06 -10.46 -17.20
C ALA A 150 15.25 -9.50 -17.36
N SER A 151 15.01 -8.25 -17.77
CA SER A 151 16.05 -7.23 -17.99
C SER A 151 15.49 -5.82 -17.83
N ARG A 152 16.39 -4.81 -17.81
CA ARG A 152 15.95 -3.40 -17.81
C ARG A 152 15.15 -3.02 -19.05
N ASP A 153 15.47 -3.62 -20.18
CA ASP A 153 14.82 -3.33 -21.47
C ASP A 153 13.40 -3.92 -21.52
N ALA A 154 13.12 -4.91 -20.66
CA ALA A 154 11.80 -5.53 -20.52
C ALA A 154 10.89 -4.80 -19.49
N LEU A 155 11.36 -3.70 -18.90
CA LEU A 155 10.58 -2.91 -17.96
C LEU A 155 9.35 -2.32 -18.63
N ALA A 156 8.23 -2.40 -17.95
CA ALA A 156 6.98 -1.74 -18.32
C ALA A 156 6.49 -0.82 -17.18
N GLU A 157 5.73 0.18 -17.53
CA GLU A 157 5.11 1.09 -16.59
C GLU A 157 4.34 0.33 -15.50
N GLY A 158 4.50 0.74 -14.25
CA GLY A 158 3.92 0.05 -13.09
C GLY A 158 4.81 -1.05 -12.48
N ASP A 159 5.91 -1.45 -13.12
CA ASP A 159 6.87 -2.39 -12.51
C ASP A 159 7.50 -1.80 -11.25
N LEU A 160 7.71 -2.63 -10.25
CA LEU A 160 8.51 -2.29 -9.08
C LEU A 160 9.99 -2.42 -9.41
N VAL A 161 10.77 -1.38 -9.15
CA VAL A 161 12.23 -1.37 -9.36
C VAL A 161 12.93 -1.34 -8.01
N PHE A 162 13.88 -2.24 -7.81
CA PHE A 162 14.57 -2.46 -6.54
C PHE A 162 16.04 -2.08 -6.64
N PHE A 163 16.52 -1.46 -5.56
CA PHE A 163 17.88 -0.93 -5.47
C PHE A 163 18.56 -1.39 -4.19
N GLY A 164 19.88 -1.37 -4.22
CA GLY A 164 20.65 -1.74 -3.06
C GLY A 164 22.12 -1.95 -3.35
N LYS A 165 22.77 -2.77 -2.52
CA LYS A 165 24.20 -3.06 -2.65
C LYS A 165 24.48 -4.52 -2.31
N ARG A 166 25.33 -5.16 -3.12
CA ARG A 166 25.77 -6.55 -2.91
C ARG A 166 24.60 -7.54 -2.75
N GLY A 167 23.54 -7.37 -3.55
CA GLY A 167 22.34 -8.20 -3.49
C GLY A 167 21.38 -7.88 -2.34
N HIS A 168 21.73 -6.93 -1.46
CA HIS A 168 20.85 -6.51 -0.38
C HIS A 168 19.96 -5.36 -0.84
N ILE A 169 18.66 -5.62 -0.92
CA ILE A 169 17.64 -4.63 -1.28
C ILE A 169 17.36 -3.74 -0.07
N ASP A 170 17.49 -2.43 -0.27
CA ASP A 170 17.24 -1.39 0.72
C ASP A 170 16.32 -0.27 0.24
N HIS A 171 15.93 -0.31 -1.05
CA HIS A 171 15.08 0.71 -1.63
C HIS A 171 14.20 0.15 -2.76
N VAL A 172 13.04 0.81 -3.00
CA VAL A 172 12.07 0.46 -4.03
C VAL A 172 11.44 1.72 -4.62
N GLY A 173 11.05 1.64 -5.90
CA GLY A 173 10.27 2.66 -6.60
C GLY A 173 9.35 2.03 -7.64
N ILE A 174 8.55 2.87 -8.31
CA ILE A 174 7.59 2.49 -9.35
C ILE A 174 8.12 3.01 -10.68
N TYR A 175 8.35 2.11 -11.63
CA TYR A 175 8.78 2.49 -12.99
C TYR A 175 7.64 3.21 -13.73
N VAL A 176 7.96 4.32 -14.36
CA VAL A 176 6.98 5.20 -15.01
C VAL A 176 7.27 5.42 -16.50
N GLY A 177 8.09 4.55 -17.09
CA GLY A 177 8.47 4.67 -18.49
C GLY A 177 9.73 5.52 -18.71
N GLU A 178 10.29 5.51 -19.92
CA GLU A 178 11.42 6.34 -20.37
C GLU A 178 12.66 6.28 -19.47
N GLY A 179 12.93 5.13 -18.85
CA GLY A 179 14.04 4.98 -17.92
C GLY A 179 13.90 5.80 -16.64
N LYS A 180 12.68 6.13 -16.24
CA LYS A 180 12.36 6.93 -15.04
C LYS A 180 11.53 6.14 -14.06
N PHE A 181 11.60 6.52 -12.77
CA PHE A 181 10.81 5.92 -11.69
C PHE A 181 10.46 6.94 -10.62
N VAL A 182 9.30 6.75 -9.98
CA VAL A 182 8.83 7.54 -8.83
C VAL A 182 9.21 6.83 -7.55
N HIS A 183 9.73 7.58 -6.57
CA HIS A 183 10.10 7.04 -5.26
C HIS A 183 10.16 8.11 -4.17
N ALA A 184 10.16 7.69 -2.91
CA ALA A 184 10.51 8.52 -1.75
C ALA A 184 11.97 8.23 -1.36
N PRO A 185 12.95 9.12 -1.70
CA PRO A 185 14.37 8.75 -1.69
C PRO A 185 15.00 8.64 -0.31
N ARG A 186 14.84 9.63 0.56
CA ARG A 186 15.46 9.69 1.91
C ARG A 186 15.00 10.92 2.70
N THR A 187 15.29 10.94 3.99
CA THR A 187 15.07 12.10 4.86
C THR A 187 15.63 13.41 4.26
N GLY A 188 14.85 14.47 4.33
CA GLY A 188 15.17 15.79 3.80
C GLY A 188 14.94 15.93 2.28
N ARG A 189 14.29 14.94 1.66
CA ARG A 189 13.85 14.99 0.26
C ARG A 189 12.39 14.61 0.18
N ASP A 190 11.76 14.95 -0.93
CA ASP A 190 10.37 14.65 -1.18
C ASP A 190 10.24 13.51 -2.20
N VAL A 191 9.04 12.95 -2.31
CA VAL A 191 8.68 12.02 -3.40
C VAL A 191 9.01 12.69 -4.73
N THR A 192 9.79 12.01 -5.56
CA THR A 192 10.33 12.58 -6.79
C THR A 192 10.47 11.53 -7.89
N VAL A 193 10.69 11.99 -9.11
CA VAL A 193 11.09 11.18 -10.26
C VAL A 193 12.62 11.17 -10.37
N SER A 194 13.19 9.98 -10.55
CA SER A 194 14.64 9.81 -10.78
C SER A 194 14.93 8.97 -12.01
N SER A 195 16.16 9.09 -12.53
CA SER A 195 16.62 8.31 -13.69
C SER A 195 17.11 6.92 -13.26
N LEU A 196 16.70 5.90 -14.02
CA LEU A 196 17.18 4.52 -13.92
C LEU A 196 18.40 4.27 -14.81
N THR A 197 18.64 5.16 -15.79
CA THR A 197 19.67 4.98 -16.83
C THR A 197 20.96 5.72 -16.52
N SER A 198 20.95 6.64 -15.57
CA SER A 198 22.11 7.47 -15.23
C SER A 198 22.23 7.75 -13.72
N GLY A 199 23.43 8.15 -13.28
CA GLY A 199 23.70 8.59 -11.92
C GLY A 199 23.66 7.50 -10.86
N TYR A 200 23.33 7.90 -9.63
CA TYR A 200 23.37 7.04 -8.43
C TYR A 200 22.45 5.80 -8.56
N TRP A 201 21.21 5.98 -9.00
CA TRP A 201 20.23 4.92 -9.04
C TRP A 201 20.52 3.87 -10.12
N ALA A 202 21.09 4.29 -11.26
CA ALA A 202 21.51 3.36 -12.30
C ALA A 202 22.55 2.33 -11.81
N GLN A 203 23.44 2.76 -10.89
CA GLN A 203 24.48 1.90 -10.29
C GLN A 203 23.94 1.04 -9.14
N LYS A 204 22.80 1.41 -8.56
CA LYS A 204 22.18 0.72 -7.41
C LYS A 204 21.08 -0.25 -7.81
N TYR A 205 20.61 -0.21 -9.03
CA TYR A 205 19.56 -1.11 -9.53
C TYR A 205 20.00 -2.57 -9.42
N LEU A 206 19.14 -3.39 -8.83
CA LEU A 206 19.35 -4.82 -8.65
C LEU A 206 18.41 -5.65 -9.51
N GLU A 207 17.11 -5.43 -9.41
CA GLU A 207 16.07 -6.17 -10.12
C GLU A 207 14.76 -5.40 -10.20
N ALA A 208 13.79 -6.00 -10.92
CA ALA A 208 12.43 -5.50 -10.96
C ALA A 208 11.41 -6.63 -10.87
N ARG A 209 10.21 -6.28 -10.40
CA ARG A 209 9.05 -7.17 -10.30
C ARG A 209 7.84 -6.57 -10.98
N ARG A 210 7.13 -7.40 -11.71
CA ARG A 210 5.81 -7.09 -12.27
C ARG A 210 4.74 -7.75 -11.41
N LEU A 211 3.84 -6.95 -10.88
CA LEU A 211 2.71 -7.45 -10.11
C LEU A 211 1.59 -7.83 -11.06
N ALA A 212 1.00 -9.00 -10.85
CA ALA A 212 -0.23 -9.38 -11.52
C ALA A 212 -1.40 -8.72 -10.79
N THR A 213 -2.26 -8.02 -11.52
CA THR A 213 -3.54 -7.58 -10.98
C THR A 213 -4.53 -8.71 -11.18
N GLY A 214 -4.93 -9.35 -10.09
CA GLY A 214 -6.05 -10.28 -10.12
C GLY A 214 -7.29 -9.55 -10.64
N SER A 215 -7.92 -10.13 -11.64
CA SER A 215 -9.26 -9.79 -12.11
C SER A 215 -10.32 -10.34 -11.16
#